data_aaa64d77ebfb5265114bdaf1bb41e1f5
#
_entry.id   aaa64d77ebfb5265114bdaf1bb41e1f5
#
_cell.length_a   1.000
_cell.length_b   1.000
_cell.length_c   1.000
_cell.angle_alpha   90.00
_cell.angle_beta   90.00
_cell.angle_gamma   90.00
#
_symmetry.space_group_name_H-M   'P 1'
#
loop_
_entity.id
_entity.type
_entity.pdbx_description
1 polymer ?
#
loop_
_entity_poly.entity_id
_entity_poly.type
_entity_poly.pdbx_seq_one_letter_code
_entity_poly.pdbx_strand_id
1 'polypeptide(L)'
;MSKKADTYDKYTVELRNNKVDKQADGVATGYFTDEYMGWRASNFTAGYISTAKLIVDGVVKDRWTELKRFVALLKDGGNVNVWYHYDLTKIPETSGEIPIEKPTVIDFKRAVTLTVGKQQIVNKKELTVKGIGKMTASDYIFMNEQGATLTVEGGTFTATKATDANGVVIYNQGICNIKNGTFDGPGFTLMNTGSADMTIENGNVINRNSPTGYALMAAGGGTKLTVKGGRIEAIQSIGGANVTISGGTILNDCKYYALYNQNGKTTITGGYFSGYPGMKDVYIADGTVAIQGGYFEDNQTAAADGYVYKDNVQTVDGITYNYEVVAQ
;
A
#
# COMPACT_ATOMS: atom_id res chain seq x y z
N MET A 1 -4.49 12.79 31.42
CA MET A 1 -4.23 13.30 32.78
C MET A 1 -4.67 14.74 32.85
N SER A 2 -5.93 14.93 32.92
CA SER A 2 -6.59 16.22 32.97
C SER A 2 -6.78 16.69 34.40
N LYS A 3 -5.85 16.62 35.26
CA LYS A 3 -6.24 16.74 36.66
C LYS A 3 -5.58 17.88 37.35
N LYS A 4 -6.24 18.30 38.35
CA LYS A 4 -5.90 19.43 39.18
C LYS A 4 -4.42 19.45 39.51
N ALA A 5 -3.82 20.63 39.46
CA ALA A 5 -2.39 20.84 39.69
C ALA A 5 -1.89 20.24 41.02
N ASP A 6 -2.75 20.24 42.02
CA ASP A 6 -2.50 19.73 43.35
C ASP A 6 -2.31 18.22 43.48
N THR A 7 -2.59 17.47 42.40
CA THR A 7 -2.39 16.02 42.37
C THR A 7 -1.12 15.59 41.65
N TYR A 8 -0.42 16.50 40.99
CA TYR A 8 0.74 16.18 40.18
C TYR A 8 2.00 15.85 40.96
N ASP A 9 2.14 16.35 42.16
CA ASP A 9 3.30 16.09 43.03
C ASP A 9 3.48 14.60 43.36
N LYS A 10 2.42 13.82 43.16
CA LYS A 10 2.41 12.39 43.39
C LYS A 10 2.65 11.54 42.17
N TYR A 11 2.79 12.14 41.00
CA TYR A 11 2.87 11.43 39.74
C TYR A 11 4.15 11.81 38.97
N THR A 12 4.82 10.81 38.48
CA THR A 12 5.90 10.99 37.53
C THR A 12 5.52 10.31 36.22
N VAL A 13 5.69 11.03 35.12
CA VAL A 13 5.53 10.48 33.79
C VAL A 13 6.91 10.31 33.16
N GLU A 14 7.30 9.07 32.95
CA GLU A 14 8.53 8.75 32.22
C GLU A 14 8.23 8.71 30.73
N LEU A 15 8.85 9.59 29.97
CA LEU A 15 8.78 9.65 28.52
C LEU A 15 10.17 9.35 27.98
N ARG A 16 10.30 8.33 27.14
CA ARG A 16 11.57 7.98 26.49
C ARG A 16 11.64 8.55 25.08
N ASN A 17 12.84 8.96 24.70
CA ASN A 17 13.14 9.50 23.37
C ASN A 17 12.36 10.77 23.05
N ASN A 18 12.15 11.60 24.07
CA ASN A 18 11.33 12.79 23.94
C ASN A 18 11.97 14.02 24.50
N LYS A 19 11.60 15.14 23.89
CA LYS A 19 11.78 16.45 24.52
C LYS A 19 10.48 16.80 25.24
N VAL A 20 10.55 16.79 26.53
CA VAL A 20 9.57 17.46 27.38
C VAL A 20 10.07 18.88 27.54
N ASP A 21 9.30 19.87 27.13
CA ASP A 21 9.78 21.26 27.15
C ASP A 21 10.17 21.69 28.54
N LYS A 22 9.42 21.26 29.50
CA LYS A 22 9.70 21.57 30.89
C LYS A 22 9.02 20.60 31.83
N GLN A 23 9.77 20.20 32.81
CA GLN A 23 9.22 19.50 33.94
C GLN A 23 9.45 20.44 35.17
N ALA A 24 8.38 20.86 35.79
CA ALA A 24 8.42 21.60 37.04
C ALA A 24 7.79 20.75 38.13
N ASP A 25 8.45 20.62 39.25
CA ASP A 25 7.96 19.91 40.44
C ASP A 25 7.52 18.46 40.16
N GLY A 26 8.28 17.76 39.28
CA GLY A 26 7.98 16.39 38.92
C GLY A 26 6.85 16.22 37.91
N VAL A 27 6.32 17.30 37.38
CA VAL A 27 5.20 17.28 36.45
C VAL A 27 5.60 17.83 35.10
N ALA A 28 5.32 17.08 34.04
CA ALA A 28 5.42 17.55 32.68
C ALA A 28 4.28 18.53 32.41
N THR A 29 4.61 19.81 32.31
CA THR A 29 3.62 20.86 32.08
C THR A 29 3.39 21.07 30.58
N GLY A 30 2.17 21.44 30.21
CA GLY A 30 1.80 21.79 28.83
C GLY A 30 1.58 20.61 27.89
N TYR A 31 1.83 19.40 28.35
CA TYR A 31 1.74 18.22 27.49
C TYR A 31 0.60 17.28 27.82
N PHE A 32 -0.09 17.48 28.91
CA PHE A 32 -1.12 16.58 29.42
C PHE A 32 -2.43 17.27 29.78
N THR A 33 -2.75 18.34 29.08
CA THR A 33 -4.09 18.92 29.14
C THR A 33 -5.04 18.13 28.28
N ASP A 34 -6.33 18.09 28.60
CA ASP A 34 -7.33 17.32 27.80
C ASP A 34 -7.43 17.83 26.37
N GLU A 35 -7.40 19.11 26.16
CA GLU A 35 -7.36 19.74 24.85
C GLU A 35 -6.16 19.26 24.05
N TYR A 36 -5.04 19.22 24.71
CA TYR A 36 -3.81 18.80 24.10
C TYR A 36 -3.72 17.28 23.92
N MET A 37 -4.41 16.51 24.72
CA MET A 37 -4.44 15.04 24.59
C MET A 37 -5.10 14.59 23.31
N GLY A 38 -6.16 15.23 22.86
CA GLY A 38 -6.73 14.96 21.55
C GLY A 38 -5.74 15.25 20.42
N TRP A 39 -5.08 16.38 20.49
CA TRP A 39 -4.01 16.74 19.58
C TRP A 39 -2.79 15.83 19.74
N ARG A 40 -2.50 15.47 20.95
CA ARG A 40 -1.37 14.64 21.28
C ARG A 40 -1.48 13.21 20.84
N ALA A 41 -2.63 12.65 20.85
CA ALA A 41 -2.81 11.34 20.28
C ALA A 41 -2.33 11.28 18.84
N SER A 42 -2.44 12.41 18.13
CA SER A 42 -2.00 12.51 16.74
C SER A 42 -0.59 13.06 16.56
N ASN A 43 -0.07 13.80 17.53
CA ASN A 43 1.20 14.51 17.41
C ASN A 43 2.30 13.96 18.31
N PHE A 44 1.94 13.26 19.34
CA PHE A 44 2.90 12.55 20.14
C PHE A 44 3.42 11.38 19.36
N THR A 45 4.70 11.26 19.38
CA THR A 45 5.29 10.15 18.69
C THR A 45 4.89 8.88 19.33
N ALA A 46 4.66 7.93 18.50
CA ALA A 46 4.47 6.56 18.89
C ALA A 46 5.51 6.09 19.89
N GLY A 47 6.73 6.45 19.63
CA GLY A 47 7.80 6.18 20.57
C GLY A 47 7.51 6.68 21.97
N TYR A 48 6.77 7.76 22.09
CA TYR A 48 6.44 8.31 23.35
C TYR A 48 5.47 7.52 24.14
N ILE A 49 4.37 7.26 23.52
CA ILE A 49 3.26 6.75 24.26
C ILE A 49 3.37 5.25 24.45
N SER A 50 4.00 4.57 23.50
CA SER A 50 4.39 3.18 23.72
C SER A 50 5.38 3.00 24.87
N THR A 51 6.05 4.06 25.28
CA THR A 51 7.05 4.03 26.36
C THR A 51 6.70 4.91 27.57
N ALA A 52 5.56 5.60 27.53
CA ALA A 52 5.11 6.40 28.68
C ALA A 52 4.65 5.49 29.82
N LYS A 53 5.07 5.84 31.02
CA LYS A 53 4.65 5.17 32.26
C LYS A 53 4.10 6.20 33.22
N LEU A 54 2.97 5.91 33.83
CA LEU A 54 2.49 6.63 34.97
C LEU A 54 3.08 6.00 36.22
N ILE A 55 3.92 6.77 36.93
CA ILE A 55 4.55 6.35 38.18
C ILE A 55 3.92 7.14 39.30
N VAL A 56 3.39 6.43 40.29
CA VAL A 56 2.82 7.00 41.50
C VAL A 56 3.58 6.45 42.71
N ASP A 57 4.17 7.32 43.51
CA ASP A 57 4.97 6.93 44.68
C ASP A 57 6.07 5.89 44.33
N GLY A 58 6.75 6.11 43.21
CA GLY A 58 7.79 5.21 42.71
C GLY A 58 7.29 3.87 42.10
N VAL A 59 5.99 3.64 42.09
CA VAL A 59 5.39 2.42 41.54
C VAL A 59 4.74 2.68 40.17
N VAL A 60 5.07 1.88 39.19
CA VAL A 60 4.42 1.95 37.87
C VAL A 60 2.96 1.53 38.03
N LYS A 61 2.05 2.45 37.91
CA LYS A 61 0.59 2.23 38.03
C LYS A 61 -0.05 1.95 36.69
N ASP A 62 0.45 2.57 35.65
CA ASP A 62 -0.07 2.38 34.30
C ASP A 62 1.04 2.55 33.28
N ARG A 63 0.91 1.82 32.19
CA ARG A 63 1.65 2.03 30.96
C ARG A 63 0.64 2.48 29.93
N TRP A 64 0.61 3.77 29.71
CA TRP A 64 -0.26 4.30 28.71
C TRP A 64 0.34 4.02 27.34
N THR A 65 -0.31 3.20 26.57
CA THR A 65 0.16 2.82 25.24
C THR A 65 -0.66 3.54 24.19
N GLU A 66 -0.06 4.49 23.52
CA GLU A 66 -0.65 5.13 22.34
C GLU A 66 -0.93 4.13 21.22
N LEU A 67 -0.23 3.01 21.21
CA LEU A 67 -0.51 1.93 20.29
C LEU A 67 -1.97 1.47 20.41
N LYS A 68 -2.47 1.23 21.63
CA LYS A 68 -3.88 0.88 21.85
C LYS A 68 -4.79 2.01 21.39
N ARG A 69 -4.45 3.25 21.68
CA ARG A 69 -5.20 4.40 21.22
C ARG A 69 -5.15 4.56 19.71
N PHE A 70 -4.01 4.35 19.09
CA PHE A 70 -3.87 4.37 17.64
C PHE A 70 -4.81 3.35 16.97
N VAL A 71 -4.83 2.12 17.46
CA VAL A 71 -5.76 1.08 16.97
C VAL A 71 -7.21 1.46 17.25
N ALA A 72 -7.51 2.04 18.40
CA ALA A 72 -8.84 2.54 18.71
C ALA A 72 -9.26 3.66 17.73
N LEU A 73 -8.38 4.60 17.43
CA LEU A 73 -8.65 5.64 16.44
C LEU A 73 -8.90 5.08 15.03
N LEU A 74 -8.14 4.06 14.63
CA LEU A 74 -8.41 3.37 13.35
C LEU A 74 -9.81 2.76 13.32
N LYS A 75 -10.26 2.16 14.43
CA LYS A 75 -11.61 1.58 14.56
C LYS A 75 -12.71 2.63 14.69
N ASP A 76 -12.41 3.74 15.35
CA ASP A 76 -13.37 4.83 15.56
C ASP A 76 -13.63 5.64 14.28
N GLY A 77 -12.70 5.60 13.35
CA GLY A 77 -12.77 6.33 12.10
C GLY A 77 -12.32 7.78 12.17
N GLY A 78 -12.39 8.48 11.05
CA GLY A 78 -11.96 9.87 10.92
C GLY A 78 -10.48 10.01 10.56
N ASN A 79 -9.87 11.14 10.87
CA ASN A 79 -8.49 11.44 10.52
C ASN A 79 -7.51 10.95 11.58
N VAL A 80 -6.67 9.99 11.20
CA VAL A 80 -5.61 9.43 12.02
C VAL A 80 -4.27 9.94 11.51
N ASN A 81 -3.72 10.97 12.17
CA ASN A 81 -2.44 11.55 11.80
C ASN A 81 -1.29 10.74 12.39
N VAL A 82 -0.39 10.28 11.51
CA VAL A 82 0.79 9.48 11.88
C VAL A 82 2.02 10.37 11.86
N TRP A 83 2.46 10.77 13.02
CA TRP A 83 3.63 11.64 13.18
C TRP A 83 4.91 10.87 13.50
N TYR A 84 4.76 9.61 13.91
CA TYR A 84 5.83 8.87 14.55
C TYR A 84 5.78 7.38 14.23
N HIS A 85 6.86 6.67 14.54
CA HIS A 85 6.94 5.24 14.33
C HIS A 85 6.00 4.49 15.27
N TYR A 86 5.14 3.64 14.68
CA TYR A 86 4.28 2.72 15.43
C TYR A 86 4.63 1.29 15.11
N ASP A 87 4.76 0.47 16.15
CA ASP A 87 4.98 -0.96 16.01
C ASP A 87 3.81 -1.70 16.66
N LEU A 88 2.84 -2.08 15.85
CA LEU A 88 1.63 -2.78 16.29
C LEU A 88 1.92 -4.20 16.77
N THR A 89 3.10 -4.75 16.46
CA THR A 89 3.51 -6.06 16.97
C THR A 89 3.73 -6.07 18.48
N LYS A 90 3.84 -4.91 19.09
CA LYS A 90 4.01 -4.73 20.52
C LYS A 90 2.69 -4.71 21.30
N ILE A 91 1.56 -4.81 20.62
CA ILE A 91 0.25 -4.92 21.27
C ILE A 91 -0.13 -6.39 21.38
N PRO A 92 -0.12 -6.99 22.58
CA PRO A 92 -0.38 -8.43 22.74
C PRO A 92 -1.82 -8.85 22.32
N GLU A 93 -2.74 -7.92 22.38
CA GLU A 93 -4.18 -8.17 22.21
C GLU A 93 -4.65 -8.09 20.76
N THR A 94 -3.77 -7.69 19.85
CA THR A 94 -4.09 -7.56 18.43
C THR A 94 -3.45 -8.71 17.64
N SER A 95 -3.92 -9.91 17.87
CA SER A 95 -3.61 -11.04 16.99
C SER A 95 -4.61 -11.04 15.84
N GLY A 96 -4.20 -10.68 14.63
CA GLY A 96 -5.01 -10.88 13.45
C GLY A 96 -5.39 -9.60 12.72
N GLU A 97 -6.63 -9.14 12.85
CA GLU A 97 -7.19 -8.11 12.00
C GLU A 97 -7.44 -6.79 12.73
N ILE A 98 -7.18 -5.68 12.03
CA ILE A 98 -7.58 -4.33 12.45
C ILE A 98 -8.68 -3.88 11.51
N PRO A 99 -9.96 -4.06 11.89
CA PRO A 99 -11.07 -3.71 11.02
C PRO A 99 -11.27 -2.19 10.95
N ILE A 100 -11.45 -1.69 9.74
CA ILE A 100 -11.87 -0.33 9.44
C ILE A 100 -13.36 -0.38 9.07
N GLU A 101 -14.20 -0.08 10.03
CA GLU A 101 -15.67 -0.18 9.90
C GLU A 101 -16.34 1.18 9.68
N LYS A 102 -15.56 2.25 9.71
CA LYS A 102 -16.00 3.62 9.49
C LYS A 102 -15.04 4.32 8.53
N PRO A 103 -15.48 5.36 7.80
CA PRO A 103 -14.59 6.13 6.95
C PRO A 103 -13.38 6.64 7.73
N THR A 104 -12.19 6.27 7.26
CA THR A 104 -10.93 6.52 7.96
C THR A 104 -9.88 7.06 7.00
N VAL A 105 -9.11 8.03 7.45
CA VAL A 105 -7.94 8.55 6.75
C VAL A 105 -6.70 8.31 7.61
N ILE A 106 -5.74 7.57 7.10
CA ILE A 106 -4.39 7.45 7.67
C ILE A 106 -3.49 8.45 6.96
N ASP A 107 -3.07 9.48 7.67
CA ASP A 107 -2.28 10.57 7.10
C ASP A 107 -0.89 10.60 7.72
N PHE A 108 0.11 10.16 6.96
CA PHE A 108 1.51 10.21 7.37
C PHE A 108 2.08 11.61 7.23
N LYS A 109 2.16 12.34 8.32
CA LYS A 109 2.67 13.71 8.37
C LYS A 109 4.18 13.80 8.25
N ARG A 110 4.88 12.69 8.39
CA ARG A 110 6.35 12.57 8.31
C ARG A 110 6.75 11.24 7.68
N ALA A 111 8.02 11.13 7.30
CA ALA A 111 8.64 9.90 6.84
C ALA A 111 8.88 8.91 8.01
N VAL A 112 7.81 8.40 8.58
CA VAL A 112 7.81 7.47 9.71
C VAL A 112 7.27 6.11 9.30
N THR A 113 7.49 5.09 10.13
CA THR A 113 7.07 3.72 9.83
C THR A 113 5.95 3.27 10.75
N LEU A 114 4.90 2.72 10.17
CA LEU A 114 3.89 1.93 10.82
C LEU A 114 4.16 0.45 10.54
N THR A 115 4.62 -0.29 11.55
CA THR A 115 4.83 -1.72 11.46
C THR A 115 3.54 -2.44 11.85
N VAL A 116 2.92 -3.10 10.90
CA VAL A 116 1.67 -3.86 11.10
C VAL A 116 1.96 -5.29 11.58
N GLY A 117 3.09 -5.84 11.17
CA GLY A 117 3.54 -7.18 11.57
C GLY A 117 2.75 -8.29 10.89
N LYS A 118 2.22 -9.22 11.68
CA LYS A 118 1.33 -10.29 11.19
C LYS A 118 -0.14 -9.89 11.14
N GLN A 119 -0.42 -8.68 11.60
CA GLN A 119 -1.77 -8.13 11.52
C GLN A 119 -2.03 -7.61 10.12
N GLN A 120 -3.26 -7.42 9.80
CA GLN A 120 -3.69 -6.82 8.53
C GLN A 120 -4.74 -5.76 8.81
N ILE A 121 -4.73 -4.71 8.03
CA ILE A 121 -5.78 -3.70 8.06
C ILE A 121 -6.89 -4.18 7.12
N VAL A 122 -8.02 -4.53 7.69
CA VAL A 122 -9.19 -5.01 6.93
C VAL A 122 -10.14 -3.86 6.70
N ASN A 123 -10.16 -3.34 5.48
CA ASN A 123 -11.06 -2.25 5.12
C ASN A 123 -12.43 -2.80 4.75
N LYS A 124 -13.45 -2.40 5.51
CA LYS A 124 -14.86 -2.76 5.32
C LYS A 124 -15.72 -1.57 4.90
N LYS A 125 -15.14 -0.38 4.77
CA LYS A 125 -15.84 0.85 4.38
C LYS A 125 -14.99 1.70 3.44
N GLU A 126 -14.54 2.83 3.91
CA GLU A 126 -13.70 3.76 3.15
C GLU A 126 -12.40 3.99 3.90
N LEU A 127 -11.29 3.67 3.29
CA LEU A 127 -9.97 3.93 3.81
C LEU A 127 -9.16 4.74 2.83
N THR A 128 -8.66 5.88 3.27
CA THR A 128 -7.68 6.66 2.52
C THR A 128 -6.34 6.63 3.24
N VAL A 129 -5.27 6.31 2.52
CA VAL A 129 -3.90 6.35 3.04
C VAL A 129 -3.11 7.36 2.23
N LYS A 130 -2.47 8.30 2.92
CA LYS A 130 -1.73 9.38 2.27
C LYS A 130 -0.50 9.84 3.05
N GLY A 131 0.30 10.66 2.39
CA GLY A 131 1.53 11.25 2.96
C GLY A 131 2.78 10.45 2.60
N ILE A 132 3.87 10.70 3.32
CA ILE A 132 5.23 10.24 2.96
C ILE A 132 5.75 9.11 3.87
N GLY A 133 4.88 8.50 4.65
CA GLY A 133 5.25 7.44 5.58
C GLY A 133 5.43 6.08 4.92
N LYS A 134 5.83 5.14 5.76
CA LYS A 134 6.04 3.74 5.37
C LYS A 134 5.15 2.82 6.18
N MET A 135 4.55 1.83 5.55
CA MET A 135 3.91 0.70 6.22
C MET A 135 4.64 -0.60 5.91
N THR A 136 4.80 -1.43 6.93
CA THR A 136 5.43 -2.75 6.76
C THR A 136 4.58 -3.83 7.42
N ALA A 137 4.43 -4.96 6.74
CA ALA A 137 3.81 -6.15 7.30
C ALA A 137 4.60 -7.40 6.94
N SER A 138 4.35 -8.51 7.63
CA SER A 138 4.90 -9.80 7.22
C SER A 138 4.12 -10.40 6.05
N ASP A 139 2.79 -10.33 6.08
CA ASP A 139 1.91 -10.91 5.05
C ASP A 139 1.18 -9.84 4.25
N TYR A 140 -0.02 -9.45 4.69
CA TYR A 140 -0.85 -8.45 4.06
C TYR A 140 -0.76 -7.12 4.81
N ILE A 141 -0.71 -6.00 4.08
CA ILE A 141 -0.92 -4.70 4.71
C ILE A 141 -2.41 -4.36 4.69
N PHE A 142 -3.04 -4.45 3.52
CA PHE A 142 -4.45 -4.13 3.35
C PHE A 142 -5.22 -5.31 2.75
N MET A 143 -6.30 -5.67 3.40
CA MET A 143 -7.37 -6.46 2.83
C MET A 143 -8.57 -5.53 2.60
N ASN A 144 -8.92 -5.29 1.35
CA ASN A 144 -10.04 -4.43 0.96
C ASN A 144 -11.23 -5.31 0.59
N GLU A 145 -12.20 -5.41 1.47
CA GLU A 145 -13.34 -6.31 1.32
C GLU A 145 -14.32 -5.83 0.24
N GLN A 146 -15.16 -6.73 -0.20
CA GLN A 146 -16.23 -6.41 -1.14
C GLN A 146 -17.13 -5.29 -0.61
N GLY A 147 -17.41 -4.29 -1.43
CA GLY A 147 -18.20 -3.12 -1.06
C GLY A 147 -17.40 -2.03 -0.34
N ALA A 148 -16.15 -2.28 -0.01
CA ALA A 148 -15.26 -1.27 0.55
C ALA A 148 -14.48 -0.51 -0.53
N THR A 149 -14.02 0.69 -0.19
CA THR A 149 -13.17 1.53 -1.04
C THR A 149 -11.86 1.84 -0.34
N LEU A 150 -10.75 1.46 -0.96
CA LEU A 150 -9.40 1.84 -0.55
C LEU A 150 -8.83 2.87 -1.52
N THR A 151 -8.36 4.00 -1.01
CA THR A 151 -7.64 5.01 -1.80
C THR A 151 -6.24 5.19 -1.24
N VAL A 152 -5.23 5.05 -2.10
CA VAL A 152 -3.83 5.30 -1.73
C VAL A 152 -3.31 6.50 -2.52
N GLU A 153 -2.97 7.57 -1.82
CA GLU A 153 -2.50 8.83 -2.41
C GLU A 153 -0.98 9.00 -2.33
N GLY A 154 -0.30 8.14 -1.59
CA GLY A 154 1.15 8.16 -1.44
C GLY A 154 1.62 7.24 -0.32
N GLY A 155 2.93 7.22 -0.08
CA GLY A 155 3.58 6.39 0.92
C GLY A 155 4.33 5.21 0.31
N THR A 156 5.00 4.46 1.18
CA THR A 156 5.74 3.23 0.83
C THR A 156 5.20 2.06 1.61
N PHE A 157 4.86 1.00 0.93
CA PHE A 157 4.22 -0.19 1.50
C PHE A 157 5.05 -1.41 1.18
N THR A 158 5.50 -2.14 2.22
CA THR A 158 6.38 -3.30 2.05
C THR A 158 5.83 -4.50 2.80
N ALA A 159 5.54 -5.57 2.07
CA ALA A 159 5.34 -6.90 2.63
C ALA A 159 6.66 -7.66 2.64
N THR A 160 6.95 -8.42 3.70
CA THR A 160 8.29 -8.99 3.91
C THR A 160 8.36 -10.52 3.89
N LYS A 161 7.23 -11.22 3.92
CA LYS A 161 7.21 -12.69 3.98
C LYS A 161 7.48 -13.29 2.60
N ALA A 162 8.53 -14.07 2.52
CA ALA A 162 9.08 -14.63 1.28
C ALA A 162 8.54 -16.03 0.94
N THR A 163 7.28 -16.35 1.17
CA THR A 163 6.71 -17.65 0.80
C THR A 163 5.45 -17.56 -0.04
N ASP A 164 5.59 -17.97 -1.24
CA ASP A 164 4.69 -18.52 -2.25
C ASP A 164 3.40 -17.78 -2.65
N ALA A 165 2.57 -17.34 -1.81
CA ALA A 165 1.34 -16.60 -2.15
C ALA A 165 1.07 -15.50 -1.14
N ASN A 166 1.89 -15.42 -0.14
CA ASN A 166 1.79 -14.50 0.98
C ASN A 166 2.89 -13.43 0.82
N GLY A 167 2.63 -12.23 1.14
CA GLY A 167 3.52 -11.10 0.90
C GLY A 167 2.87 -10.11 -0.05
N VAL A 168 1.55 -10.06 0.06
CA VAL A 168 0.68 -9.17 -0.72
C VAL A 168 0.53 -7.86 0.03
N VAL A 169 0.83 -6.75 -0.62
CA VAL A 169 0.63 -5.44 0.00
C VAL A 169 -0.86 -5.09 0.03
N ILE A 170 -1.57 -5.29 -1.09
CA ILE A 170 -3.02 -5.06 -1.17
C ILE A 170 -3.69 -6.29 -1.77
N TYR A 171 -4.60 -6.88 -0.99
CA TYR A 171 -5.57 -7.86 -1.48
C TYR A 171 -6.92 -7.15 -1.65
N ASN A 172 -7.32 -6.93 -2.91
CA ASN A 172 -8.52 -6.17 -3.24
C ASN A 172 -9.66 -7.07 -3.71
N GLN A 173 -10.79 -6.96 -3.03
CA GLN A 173 -12.08 -7.54 -3.42
C GLN A 173 -13.16 -6.46 -3.61
N GLY A 174 -12.85 -5.21 -3.31
CA GLY A 174 -13.71 -4.04 -3.43
C GLY A 174 -13.24 -3.08 -4.52
N ILE A 175 -13.30 -1.80 -4.22
CA ILE A 175 -12.79 -0.72 -5.08
C ILE A 175 -11.44 -0.26 -4.53
N CYS A 176 -10.41 -0.21 -5.37
CA CYS A 176 -9.08 0.26 -4.99
C CYS A 176 -8.58 1.33 -5.98
N ASN A 177 -8.29 2.51 -5.48
CA ASN A 177 -7.78 3.64 -6.24
C ASN A 177 -6.35 3.96 -5.80
N ILE A 178 -5.38 3.64 -6.62
CA ILE A 178 -3.97 3.98 -6.39
C ILE A 178 -3.64 5.22 -7.21
N LYS A 179 -3.57 6.37 -6.55
CA LYS A 179 -3.16 7.63 -7.16
C LYS A 179 -1.65 7.77 -7.23
N ASN A 180 -0.95 7.26 -6.21
CA ASN A 180 0.51 7.24 -6.12
C ASN A 180 0.97 6.34 -4.97
N GLY A 181 2.25 6.02 -4.92
CA GLY A 181 2.88 5.25 -3.84
C GLY A 181 3.89 4.24 -4.38
N THR A 182 4.64 3.65 -3.47
CA THR A 182 5.54 2.53 -3.77
C THR A 182 5.05 1.29 -3.02
N PHE A 183 4.82 0.23 -3.75
CA PHE A 183 4.32 -1.05 -3.27
C PHE A 183 5.35 -2.12 -3.58
N ASP A 184 5.76 -2.87 -2.57
CA ASP A 184 6.89 -3.76 -2.66
C ASP A 184 6.59 -5.05 -1.89
N GLY A 185 6.49 -6.15 -2.59
CA GLY A 185 6.18 -7.45 -2.04
C GLY A 185 6.96 -8.57 -2.72
N PRO A 186 7.18 -9.70 -2.02
CA PRO A 186 7.91 -10.84 -2.57
C PRO A 186 7.04 -11.78 -3.40
N GLY A 187 5.74 -11.57 -3.42
CA GLY A 187 4.77 -12.34 -4.20
C GLY A 187 4.00 -11.45 -5.18
N PHE A 188 2.72 -11.72 -5.36
CA PHE A 188 1.85 -10.73 -5.99
C PHE A 188 1.72 -9.53 -5.07
N THR A 189 2.44 -8.48 -5.37
CA THR A 189 2.43 -7.26 -4.54
C THR A 189 1.02 -6.67 -4.45
N LEU A 190 0.28 -6.67 -5.55
CA LEU A 190 -1.13 -6.30 -5.61
C LEU A 190 -1.95 -7.44 -6.20
N MET A 191 -3.00 -7.83 -5.51
CA MET A 191 -3.99 -8.82 -5.98
C MET A 191 -5.36 -8.17 -6.11
N ASN A 192 -5.95 -8.26 -7.29
CA ASN A 192 -7.28 -7.74 -7.59
C ASN A 192 -8.17 -8.91 -8.02
N THR A 193 -9.16 -9.29 -7.19
CA THR A 193 -9.89 -10.55 -7.35
C THR A 193 -11.37 -10.40 -7.03
N GLY A 194 -12.18 -11.39 -7.41
CA GLY A 194 -13.54 -11.50 -6.90
C GLY A 194 -14.51 -10.40 -7.34
N SER A 195 -14.48 -9.98 -8.60
CA SER A 195 -15.28 -8.88 -9.16
C SER A 195 -14.87 -7.48 -8.65
N ALA A 196 -13.68 -7.36 -8.12
CA ALA A 196 -13.09 -6.11 -7.66
C ALA A 196 -12.78 -5.13 -8.80
N ASP A 197 -12.69 -3.87 -8.49
CA ASP A 197 -12.28 -2.81 -9.40
C ASP A 197 -11.01 -2.13 -8.86
N MET A 198 -9.92 -2.15 -9.63
CA MET A 198 -8.68 -1.48 -9.26
C MET A 198 -8.27 -0.51 -10.35
N THR A 199 -7.99 0.72 -9.96
CA THR A 199 -7.42 1.75 -10.84
C THR A 199 -6.06 2.18 -10.32
N ILE A 200 -5.05 2.15 -11.18
CA ILE A 200 -3.70 2.66 -10.92
C ILE A 200 -3.47 3.87 -11.81
N GLU A 201 -3.44 5.05 -11.21
CA GLU A 201 -3.16 6.31 -11.92
C GLU A 201 -1.65 6.54 -12.03
N ASN A 202 -0.92 6.25 -10.96
CA ASN A 202 0.52 6.36 -10.87
C ASN A 202 1.03 5.51 -9.70
N GLY A 203 2.35 5.35 -9.59
CA GLY A 203 3.01 4.64 -8.51
C GLY A 203 4.02 3.63 -9.01
N ASN A 204 4.69 2.98 -8.08
CA ASN A 204 5.70 1.98 -8.36
C ASN A 204 5.30 0.65 -7.70
N VAL A 205 5.02 -0.37 -8.49
CA VAL A 205 4.62 -1.70 -8.02
C VAL A 205 5.74 -2.68 -8.32
N ILE A 206 6.42 -3.11 -7.28
CA ILE A 206 7.66 -3.88 -7.34
C ILE A 206 7.40 -5.30 -6.84
N ASN A 207 8.04 -6.25 -7.48
CA ASN A 207 8.04 -7.65 -7.11
C ASN A 207 9.46 -8.12 -6.77
N ARG A 208 9.78 -8.23 -5.48
CA ARG A 208 11.09 -8.69 -5.07
C ARG A 208 11.23 -10.20 -5.13
N ASN A 209 12.00 -10.69 -6.11
CA ASN A 209 12.42 -12.09 -6.16
C ASN A 209 11.26 -13.10 -6.13
N SER A 210 10.10 -12.72 -6.67
CA SER A 210 8.96 -13.62 -6.68
C SER A 210 9.18 -14.81 -7.60
N PRO A 211 8.92 -16.02 -7.15
CA PRO A 211 8.85 -17.17 -8.02
C PRO A 211 7.70 -17.06 -9.03
N THR A 212 6.71 -16.23 -8.79
CA THR A 212 5.59 -15.98 -9.72
C THR A 212 5.94 -15.00 -10.83
N GLY A 213 6.92 -14.12 -10.61
CA GLY A 213 7.40 -13.17 -11.61
C GLY A 213 6.44 -12.00 -11.94
N TYR A 214 5.31 -11.86 -11.25
CA TYR A 214 4.31 -10.81 -11.51
C TYR A 214 3.99 -10.03 -10.24
N ALA A 215 4.08 -8.70 -10.32
CA ALA A 215 3.76 -7.84 -9.18
C ALA A 215 2.26 -7.58 -9.04
N LEU A 216 1.52 -7.59 -10.14
CA LEU A 216 0.10 -7.28 -10.18
C LEU A 216 -0.69 -8.42 -10.82
N MET A 217 -1.67 -8.94 -10.08
CA MET A 217 -2.59 -9.96 -10.58
C MET A 217 -4.02 -9.41 -10.64
N ALA A 218 -4.68 -9.58 -11.78
CA ALA A 218 -6.11 -9.41 -11.94
C ALA A 218 -6.74 -10.78 -12.23
N ALA A 219 -7.63 -11.26 -11.36
CA ALA A 219 -8.14 -12.62 -11.44
C ALA A 219 -9.66 -12.71 -11.23
N GLY A 220 -10.31 -13.44 -12.12
CA GLY A 220 -11.72 -13.79 -12.02
C GLY A 220 -12.66 -12.95 -12.89
N GLY A 221 -13.74 -13.59 -13.35
CA GLY A 221 -14.78 -12.92 -14.13
C GLY A 221 -15.44 -11.79 -13.34
N GLY A 222 -15.59 -10.62 -13.97
CA GLY A 222 -16.10 -9.42 -13.33
C GLY A 222 -15.03 -8.52 -12.70
N THR A 223 -13.83 -9.04 -12.45
CA THR A 223 -12.69 -8.21 -11.99
C THR A 223 -12.27 -7.22 -13.07
N LYS A 224 -12.06 -5.97 -12.67
CA LYS A 224 -11.61 -4.89 -13.54
C LYS A 224 -10.30 -4.34 -13.03
N LEU A 225 -9.33 -4.16 -13.93
CA LEU A 225 -8.08 -3.47 -13.67
C LEU A 225 -7.88 -2.40 -14.72
N THR A 226 -7.64 -1.16 -14.29
CA THR A 226 -7.29 -0.05 -15.17
C THR A 226 -5.94 0.51 -14.77
N VAL A 227 -4.98 0.48 -15.69
CA VAL A 227 -3.65 1.06 -15.52
C VAL A 227 -3.55 2.29 -16.44
N LYS A 228 -3.39 3.46 -15.83
CA LYS A 228 -3.25 4.73 -16.53
C LYS A 228 -1.82 5.26 -16.52
N GLY A 229 -0.99 4.79 -15.59
CA GLY A 229 0.37 5.26 -15.42
C GLY A 229 1.13 4.47 -14.36
N GLY A 230 2.32 4.97 -14.01
CA GLY A 230 3.22 4.35 -13.04
C GLY A 230 4.16 3.32 -13.65
N ARG A 231 4.98 2.70 -12.80
CA ARG A 231 5.89 1.61 -13.15
C ARG A 231 5.43 0.33 -12.46
N ILE A 232 5.18 -0.72 -13.21
CA ILE A 232 4.65 -1.98 -12.70
C ILE A 232 5.53 -3.13 -13.18
N GLU A 233 6.04 -3.93 -12.24
CA GLU A 233 6.82 -5.12 -12.54
C GLU A 233 5.90 -6.29 -12.86
N ALA A 234 5.51 -6.36 -14.10
CA ALA A 234 4.67 -7.36 -14.72
C ALA A 234 3.22 -7.50 -14.19
N ILE A 235 2.34 -7.76 -15.12
CA ILE A 235 0.91 -7.93 -14.92
C ILE A 235 0.48 -9.33 -15.34
N GLN A 236 -0.31 -9.97 -14.49
CA GLN A 236 -1.01 -11.22 -14.82
C GLN A 236 -2.52 -10.98 -14.90
N SER A 237 -3.13 -11.31 -16.03
CA SER A 237 -4.56 -11.26 -16.28
C SER A 237 -5.10 -12.68 -16.47
N ILE A 238 -5.94 -13.15 -15.54
CA ILE A 238 -6.41 -14.54 -15.54
C ILE A 238 -7.90 -14.68 -15.25
N GLY A 239 -8.48 -15.81 -15.66
CA GLY A 239 -9.79 -16.25 -15.20
C GLY A 239 -10.95 -15.33 -15.60
N GLY A 240 -10.88 -14.67 -16.74
CA GLY A 240 -11.94 -13.80 -17.23
C GLY A 240 -11.86 -12.34 -16.73
N ALA A 241 -10.75 -11.93 -16.13
CA ALA A 241 -10.54 -10.54 -15.72
C ALA A 241 -10.54 -9.59 -16.93
N ASN A 242 -11.05 -8.38 -16.74
CA ASN A 242 -11.03 -7.30 -17.71
C ASN A 242 -9.93 -6.32 -17.36
N VAL A 243 -8.92 -6.21 -18.20
CA VAL A 243 -7.75 -5.34 -17.97
C VAL A 243 -7.68 -4.27 -19.06
N THR A 244 -7.52 -3.02 -18.68
CA THR A 244 -7.28 -1.90 -19.58
C THR A 244 -5.98 -1.23 -19.20
N ILE A 245 -5.06 -1.10 -20.15
CA ILE A 245 -3.78 -0.40 -19.96
C ILE A 245 -3.72 0.75 -20.96
N SER A 246 -3.72 1.97 -20.46
CA SER A 246 -3.66 3.19 -21.27
C SER A 246 -2.38 4.00 -21.08
N GLY A 247 -1.50 3.56 -20.19
CA GLY A 247 -0.22 4.21 -19.92
C GLY A 247 0.61 3.47 -18.89
N GLY A 248 1.72 4.07 -18.51
CA GLY A 248 2.70 3.50 -17.57
C GLY A 248 3.78 2.68 -18.25
N THR A 249 4.75 2.25 -17.45
CA THR A 249 5.82 1.35 -17.86
C THR A 249 5.59 -0.01 -17.22
N ILE A 250 5.32 -1.02 -18.03
CA ILE A 250 5.11 -2.39 -17.61
C ILE A 250 6.34 -3.19 -18.05
N LEU A 251 7.09 -3.67 -17.07
CA LEU A 251 8.35 -4.36 -17.37
C LEU A 251 8.52 -5.59 -16.49
N ASN A 252 9.34 -6.52 -16.91
CA ASN A 252 9.68 -7.69 -16.11
C ASN A 252 11.20 -7.88 -16.00
N ASP A 253 11.72 -7.52 -14.83
CA ASP A 253 13.14 -7.71 -14.52
C ASP A 253 13.45 -9.13 -14.01
N CYS A 254 12.41 -10.00 -13.84
CA CYS A 254 12.56 -11.22 -13.04
C CYS A 254 12.57 -12.53 -13.80
N LYS A 255 12.09 -12.66 -15.03
CA LYS A 255 12.17 -13.92 -15.85
C LYS A 255 11.05 -14.13 -16.86
N TYR A 256 9.98 -13.32 -16.87
CA TYR A 256 8.78 -13.60 -17.64
C TYR A 256 8.39 -12.44 -18.58
N TYR A 257 7.15 -12.38 -18.93
CA TYR A 257 6.53 -11.41 -19.82
C TYR A 257 6.18 -10.14 -19.02
N ALA A 258 6.15 -8.99 -19.65
CA ALA A 258 5.61 -7.80 -19.03
C ALA A 258 4.10 -7.95 -18.76
N LEU A 259 3.38 -8.56 -19.71
CA LEU A 259 1.98 -8.94 -19.56
C LEU A 259 1.78 -10.42 -19.90
N TYR A 260 1.22 -11.18 -18.96
CA TYR A 260 0.75 -12.55 -19.17
C TYR A 260 -0.77 -12.59 -19.12
N ASN A 261 -1.41 -13.02 -20.21
CA ASN A 261 -2.85 -13.16 -20.30
C ASN A 261 -3.25 -14.62 -20.45
N GLN A 262 -4.02 -15.13 -19.47
CA GLN A 262 -4.57 -16.48 -19.47
C GLN A 262 -6.07 -16.42 -19.20
N ASN A 263 -6.85 -16.55 -20.26
CA ASN A 263 -8.30 -16.45 -20.20
C ASN A 263 -8.79 -15.09 -19.66
N GLY A 264 -8.00 -14.03 -19.83
CA GLY A 264 -8.37 -12.66 -19.56
C GLY A 264 -8.82 -11.91 -20.80
N LYS A 265 -9.40 -10.75 -20.60
CA LYS A 265 -9.76 -9.79 -21.64
C LYS A 265 -8.94 -8.54 -21.43
N THR A 266 -7.89 -8.34 -22.21
CA THR A 266 -6.99 -7.21 -22.04
C THR A 266 -7.06 -6.27 -23.25
N THR A 267 -7.14 -4.96 -22.98
CA THR A 267 -7.05 -3.91 -24.00
C THR A 267 -5.87 -3.00 -23.65
N ILE A 268 -4.96 -2.82 -24.60
CA ILE A 268 -3.80 -1.93 -24.48
C ILE A 268 -3.99 -0.78 -25.45
N THR A 269 -4.10 0.43 -24.94
CA THR A 269 -4.23 1.66 -25.75
C THR A 269 -3.04 2.60 -25.59
N GLY A 270 -2.06 2.24 -24.74
CA GLY A 270 -0.85 3.02 -24.51
C GLY A 270 0.04 2.35 -23.46
N GLY A 271 1.17 2.97 -23.16
CA GLY A 271 2.16 2.47 -22.22
C GLY A 271 3.40 1.94 -22.91
N TYR A 272 4.38 1.54 -22.09
CA TYR A 272 5.66 1.00 -22.51
C TYR A 272 5.79 -0.42 -21.95
N PHE A 273 6.13 -1.38 -22.81
CA PHE A 273 6.16 -2.80 -22.46
C PHE A 273 7.54 -3.40 -22.75
N SER A 274 8.11 -4.05 -21.73
CA SER A 274 9.42 -4.71 -21.81
C SER A 274 9.37 -6.03 -21.04
N GLY A 275 9.43 -7.14 -21.75
CA GLY A 275 9.60 -8.47 -21.19
C GLY A 275 11.02 -8.69 -20.68
N TYR A 276 11.24 -9.77 -19.94
CA TYR A 276 12.59 -10.21 -19.60
C TYR A 276 13.38 -10.54 -20.89
N PRO A 277 14.69 -10.28 -20.95
CA PRO A 277 15.48 -10.57 -22.14
C PRO A 277 15.24 -11.98 -22.70
N GLY A 278 14.80 -12.05 -23.96
CA GLY A 278 14.40 -13.28 -24.64
C GLY A 278 12.96 -13.75 -24.42
N MET A 279 12.18 -13.04 -23.63
CA MET A 279 10.74 -13.24 -23.47
C MET A 279 9.96 -12.18 -24.26
N LYS A 280 8.71 -12.50 -24.61
CA LYS A 280 7.81 -11.53 -25.23
C LYS A 280 7.38 -10.45 -24.26
N ASP A 281 7.13 -9.27 -24.77
CA ASP A 281 6.53 -8.19 -23.97
C ASP A 281 5.12 -8.57 -23.52
N VAL A 282 4.33 -9.13 -24.44
CA VAL A 282 2.97 -9.60 -24.17
C VAL A 282 2.85 -11.07 -24.57
N TYR A 283 2.40 -11.90 -23.65
CA TYR A 283 2.15 -13.32 -23.90
C TYR A 283 0.69 -13.67 -23.66
N ILE A 284 0.08 -14.28 -24.66
CA ILE A 284 -1.30 -14.74 -24.64
C ILE A 284 -1.29 -16.26 -24.56
N ALA A 285 -1.56 -16.80 -23.38
CA ALA A 285 -1.73 -18.25 -23.21
C ALA A 285 -3.15 -18.66 -23.61
N ASP A 286 -4.14 -17.81 -23.28
CA ASP A 286 -5.55 -17.98 -23.64
C ASP A 286 -6.28 -16.64 -23.44
N GLY A 287 -7.53 -16.53 -23.93
CA GLY A 287 -8.33 -15.32 -23.86
C GLY A 287 -8.00 -14.33 -24.97
N THR A 288 -8.17 -13.05 -24.72
CA THR A 288 -8.00 -12.00 -25.74
C THR A 288 -7.13 -10.86 -25.25
N VAL A 289 -6.23 -10.38 -26.13
CA VAL A 289 -5.50 -9.13 -25.94
C VAL A 289 -5.65 -8.29 -27.19
N ALA A 290 -6.23 -7.12 -27.08
CA ALA A 290 -6.34 -6.13 -28.15
C ALA A 290 -5.28 -5.05 -27.96
N ILE A 291 -4.23 -5.04 -28.78
CA ILE A 291 -3.17 -4.03 -28.76
C ILE A 291 -3.54 -2.95 -29.79
N GLN A 292 -3.91 -1.78 -29.27
CA GLN A 292 -4.39 -0.63 -30.05
C GLN A 292 -3.48 0.59 -29.89
N GLY A 293 -2.38 0.47 -29.16
CA GLY A 293 -1.41 1.51 -28.93
C GLY A 293 -0.31 1.04 -27.97
N GLY A 294 0.67 1.90 -27.73
CA GLY A 294 1.80 1.63 -26.83
C GLY A 294 3.11 1.39 -27.55
N TYR A 295 4.16 1.31 -26.74
CA TYR A 295 5.55 1.09 -27.18
C TYR A 295 6.05 -0.24 -26.66
N PHE A 296 6.76 -0.99 -27.51
CA PHE A 296 7.17 -2.37 -27.24
C PHE A 296 8.64 -2.58 -27.63
N GLU A 297 9.33 -3.42 -26.89
CA GLU A 297 10.66 -3.88 -27.31
C GLU A 297 10.58 -4.86 -28.47
N ASP A 298 9.54 -5.72 -28.47
CA ASP A 298 9.28 -6.70 -29.52
C ASP A 298 7.91 -6.49 -30.23
N ASN A 299 7.72 -7.16 -31.35
CA ASN A 299 6.49 -7.16 -32.13
C ASN A 299 5.93 -8.58 -32.34
N GLN A 300 6.26 -9.51 -31.47
CA GLN A 300 5.92 -10.93 -31.63
C GLN A 300 4.45 -11.24 -31.32
N THR A 301 3.75 -10.33 -30.65
CA THR A 301 2.31 -10.46 -30.37
C THR A 301 1.56 -9.55 -31.34
N ALA A 302 0.60 -10.09 -32.08
CA ALA A 302 -0.12 -9.34 -33.11
C ALA A 302 -0.87 -8.14 -32.53
N ALA A 303 -0.82 -7.01 -33.24
CA ALA A 303 -1.69 -5.87 -32.97
C ALA A 303 -3.16 -6.22 -33.30
N ALA A 304 -4.10 -5.45 -32.73
CA ALA A 304 -5.52 -5.59 -33.02
C ALA A 304 -5.84 -5.23 -34.49
N ASP A 305 -6.97 -5.69 -34.99
CA ASP A 305 -7.45 -5.33 -36.34
C ASP A 305 -7.51 -3.82 -36.50
N GLY A 306 -6.97 -3.31 -37.61
CA GLY A 306 -6.87 -1.88 -37.90
C GLY A 306 -5.68 -1.19 -37.23
N TYR A 307 -4.76 -1.94 -36.63
CA TYR A 307 -3.53 -1.43 -36.01
C TYR A 307 -2.30 -2.17 -36.52
N VAL A 308 -1.16 -1.50 -36.52
CA VAL A 308 0.12 -2.05 -36.96
C VAL A 308 1.26 -1.58 -36.05
N TYR A 309 2.29 -2.40 -35.98
CA TYR A 309 3.59 -1.99 -35.43
C TYR A 309 4.34 -1.15 -36.47
N LYS A 310 4.85 -0.01 -36.03
CA LYS A 310 5.81 0.81 -36.77
C LYS A 310 7.11 0.90 -36.01
N ASP A 311 8.20 0.91 -36.74
CA ASP A 311 9.51 1.19 -36.16
C ASP A 311 9.50 2.61 -35.60
N ASN A 312 9.63 2.74 -34.30
CA ASN A 312 9.72 4.02 -33.58
C ASN A 312 10.50 3.80 -32.29
N VAL A 313 11.80 4.10 -32.35
CA VAL A 313 12.70 3.87 -31.21
C VAL A 313 12.53 4.96 -30.16
N GLN A 314 12.13 4.54 -28.97
CA GLN A 314 12.03 5.38 -27.80
C GLN A 314 12.86 4.82 -26.67
N THR A 315 13.50 5.68 -25.87
CA THR A 315 14.19 5.25 -24.66
C THR A 315 13.56 5.92 -23.45
N VAL A 316 13.03 5.10 -22.56
CA VAL A 316 12.39 5.54 -21.32
C VAL A 316 12.97 4.73 -20.17
N ASP A 317 13.43 5.39 -19.13
CA ASP A 317 14.05 4.77 -17.93
C ASP A 317 15.23 3.83 -18.25
N GLY A 318 15.97 4.12 -19.35
CA GLY A 318 17.11 3.33 -19.79
C GLY A 318 16.75 2.09 -20.61
N ILE A 319 15.48 1.85 -20.87
CA ILE A 319 14.96 0.75 -21.69
C ILE A 319 14.64 1.30 -23.09
N THR A 320 15.03 0.56 -24.12
CA THR A 320 14.80 0.94 -25.51
C THR A 320 13.61 0.15 -26.07
N TYR A 321 12.58 0.85 -26.49
CA TYR A 321 11.39 0.31 -27.17
C TYR A 321 11.52 0.57 -28.65
N ASN A 322 11.41 -0.47 -29.44
CA ASN A 322 11.72 -0.42 -30.88
C ASN A 322 10.48 -0.14 -31.73
N TYR A 323 9.30 -0.44 -31.21
CA TYR A 323 8.06 -0.42 -31.96
C TYR A 323 6.98 0.39 -31.25
N GLU A 324 6.19 1.11 -32.05
CA GLU A 324 4.96 1.76 -31.62
C GLU A 324 3.77 1.13 -32.35
N VAL A 325 2.68 0.87 -31.64
CA VAL A 325 1.43 0.44 -32.27
C VAL A 325 0.56 1.65 -32.58
N VAL A 326 0.17 1.78 -33.84
CA VAL A 326 -0.64 2.89 -34.35
C VAL A 326 -1.78 2.37 -35.23
N ALA A 327 -2.83 3.18 -35.39
CA ALA A 327 -3.88 2.89 -36.36
C ALA A 327 -3.31 2.84 -37.80
N GLN A 328 -3.88 1.97 -38.63
CA GLN A 328 -3.54 1.84 -40.05
C GLN A 328 -4.00 3.04 -40.88
#